data_3d480fe5cde26658175669f73686bc3a
#
_entry.id   3d480fe5cde26658175669f73686bc3a
#
_cell.length_a   1.000
_cell.length_b   1.000
_cell.length_c   1.000
_cell.angle_alpha   90.00
_cell.angle_beta   90.00
_cell.angle_gamma   90.00
#
_symmetry.space_group_name_H-M   'P 1'
#
loop_
_entity.id
_entity.type
_entity.pdbx_description
1 polymer ?
#
loop_
_entity_poly.entity_id
_entity_poly.type
_entity_poly.pdbx_seq_one_letter_code
_entity_poly.pdbx_strand_id
1 'polypeptide(L)'
;LTDDTWNTILKVSTQWNNKNDYHATITDAQNLFGRTQFTLLADVMIEEPSSDKTKTAMRSAFTISTGSNRLHLLTYDGKVGYGVDGSTKGVSKNEISLGDIAIGEWNAFAFVYKETDGGNGALTIYVNGTKAGEIADIGFKLSEATDIAATVARNVGTNYLLTGQYDNIVVKPTAVSARSAANETAARREAKNPSTVAREELLAKIAEIRAALQTDADNGIVYATDKLESWQYTGNKSGVADTLPELNDALAAADTLVADDAATTEDLRSAASALDSQYAGLRTLPETNTSIPGT
;
A
#
# COMPACT_ATOMS: atom_id res chain seq x y z
N LEU A 1 15.66 18.93 4.48
CA LEU A 1 15.78 17.94 5.54
C LEU A 1 16.31 16.65 4.92
N THR A 2 17.61 16.54 4.87
CA THR A 2 18.31 15.33 4.45
C THR A 2 19.23 14.94 5.61
N ASP A 3 18.65 14.43 6.67
CA ASP A 3 19.44 13.78 7.70
C ASP A 3 18.66 12.58 8.24
N ASP A 4 19.18 11.40 7.97
CA ASP A 4 18.61 10.09 8.30
C ASP A 4 18.59 9.79 9.82
N THR A 5 18.85 10.78 10.65
CA THR A 5 19.04 10.59 12.10
C THR A 5 17.83 10.96 12.97
N TRP A 6 16.77 11.53 12.41
CA TRP A 6 15.58 11.94 13.17
C TRP A 6 14.38 11.04 12.88
N ASN A 7 14.35 9.89 13.50
CA ASN A 7 13.17 9.01 13.51
C ASN A 7 12.14 9.56 14.51
N THR A 8 11.60 10.74 14.23
CA THR A 8 10.62 11.40 15.09
C THR A 8 9.22 11.24 14.50
N ILE A 9 8.44 10.34 15.07
CA ILE A 9 7.03 10.18 14.73
C ILE A 9 6.26 11.38 15.28
N LEU A 10 5.61 12.13 14.39
CA LEU A 10 4.63 13.14 14.79
C LEU A 10 3.33 12.45 15.17
N LYS A 11 3.04 12.37 16.46
CA LYS A 11 1.76 11.86 16.95
C LYS A 11 0.79 13.01 17.18
N VAL A 12 -0.35 12.96 16.51
CA VAL A 12 -1.44 13.93 16.66
C VAL A 12 -2.63 13.23 17.32
N SER A 13 -2.90 13.58 18.57
CA SER A 13 -4.09 13.12 19.31
C SER A 13 -5.11 14.25 19.40
N THR A 14 -6.35 13.99 19.04
CA THR A 14 -7.42 14.99 19.17
C THR A 14 -8.05 14.93 20.55
N GLN A 15 -7.94 16.04 21.30
CA GLN A 15 -8.99 16.36 22.25
C GLN A 15 -9.95 17.34 21.57
N TRP A 16 -11.18 16.94 21.37
CA TRP A 16 -12.25 17.62 20.63
C TRP A 16 -12.47 19.11 20.97
N ASN A 17 -12.07 19.59 22.12
CA ASN A 17 -12.37 20.93 22.63
C ASN A 17 -11.20 21.90 22.68
N ASN A 18 -10.01 21.53 22.27
CA ASN A 18 -8.88 22.44 22.28
C ASN A 18 -8.64 23.06 20.92
N LYS A 19 -8.94 24.35 20.81
CA LYS A 19 -8.62 25.22 19.66
C LYS A 19 -7.12 25.37 19.40
N ASN A 20 -6.28 24.75 20.18
CA ASN A 20 -4.82 24.89 20.18
C ASN A 20 -4.16 23.58 19.73
N ASP A 21 -4.01 23.35 18.48
CA ASP A 21 -2.75 23.34 17.76
C ASP A 21 -1.84 22.13 17.94
N TYR A 22 -2.37 20.93 17.70
CA TYR A 22 -1.53 19.75 17.50
C TYR A 22 -1.39 19.46 16.00
N HIS A 23 -0.80 20.41 15.26
CA HIS A 23 -0.46 20.22 13.85
C HIS A 23 0.97 20.71 13.63
N ALA A 24 1.58 20.25 12.55
CA ALA A 24 2.85 20.81 12.11
C ALA A 24 2.62 21.73 10.90
N THR A 25 3.32 22.84 10.88
CA THR A 25 3.41 23.73 9.70
C THR A 25 4.71 23.44 8.96
N ILE A 26 4.62 23.32 7.65
CA ILE A 26 5.79 23.18 6.81
C ILE A 26 6.31 24.61 6.51
N THR A 27 7.40 24.99 7.16
CA THR A 27 7.87 26.39 7.17
C THR A 27 8.38 26.90 5.82
N ASP A 28 8.85 26.03 4.94
CA ASP A 28 9.38 26.38 3.62
C ASP A 28 8.43 25.95 2.48
N ALA A 29 7.12 26.00 2.75
CA ALA A 29 6.10 25.50 1.83
C ALA A 29 6.17 26.11 0.43
N GLN A 30 6.47 27.41 0.32
CA GLN A 30 6.61 28.10 -0.97
C GLN A 30 7.72 27.47 -1.82
N ASN A 31 8.87 27.21 -1.26
CA ASN A 31 9.99 26.63 -2.00
C ASN A 31 9.81 25.12 -2.27
N LEU A 32 9.10 24.43 -1.40
CA LEU A 32 8.85 22.98 -1.55
C LEU A 32 7.76 22.67 -2.56
N PHE A 33 6.67 23.42 -2.56
CA PHE A 33 5.45 23.12 -3.33
C PHE A 33 5.15 24.13 -4.45
N GLY A 34 5.73 25.34 -4.42
CA GLY A 34 5.58 26.36 -5.48
C GLY A 34 6.39 26.04 -6.74
N ARG A 35 6.19 24.85 -7.26
CA ARG A 35 6.96 24.27 -8.37
C ARG A 35 6.05 23.65 -9.40
N THR A 36 6.55 23.51 -10.63
CA THR A 36 5.84 22.80 -11.70
C THR A 36 5.70 21.29 -11.44
N GLN A 37 6.50 20.78 -10.51
CA GLN A 37 6.43 19.37 -10.12
C GLN A 37 7.06 19.11 -8.75
N PHE A 38 6.52 18.14 -8.04
CA PHE A 38 7.11 17.60 -6.80
C PHE A 38 6.53 16.21 -6.51
N THR A 39 7.12 15.52 -5.54
CA THR A 39 6.54 14.31 -4.94
C THR A 39 6.57 14.46 -3.42
N LEU A 40 5.41 14.38 -2.77
CA LEU A 40 5.30 14.27 -1.33
C LEU A 40 5.17 12.78 -0.97
N LEU A 41 6.12 12.29 -0.18
CA LEU A 41 6.12 10.94 0.38
C LEU A 41 5.83 11.04 1.87
N ALA A 42 5.03 10.13 2.40
CA ALA A 42 4.74 10.08 3.83
C ALA A 42 4.26 8.70 4.26
N ASP A 43 4.62 8.32 5.47
CA ASP A 43 4.03 7.20 6.18
C ASP A 43 3.00 7.74 7.17
N VAL A 44 1.77 7.23 7.09
CA VAL A 44 0.65 7.72 7.92
C VAL A 44 -0.09 6.53 8.51
N MET A 45 -0.28 6.55 9.82
CA MET A 45 -1.21 5.68 10.51
C MET A 45 -2.39 6.52 11.00
N ILE A 46 -3.56 6.32 10.41
CA ILE A 46 -4.79 7.01 10.80
C ILE A 46 -5.39 6.30 12.00
N GLU A 47 -5.66 7.04 13.07
CA GLU A 47 -6.38 6.53 14.24
C GLU A 47 -7.87 6.85 14.11
N GLU A 48 -8.74 5.94 14.54
CA GLU A 48 -10.18 6.19 14.50
C GLU A 48 -10.56 7.32 15.47
N PRO A 49 -11.32 8.34 15.01
CA PRO A 49 -11.75 9.40 15.88
C PRO A 49 -12.76 8.90 16.91
N SER A 50 -12.61 9.34 18.14
CA SER A 50 -13.38 8.89 19.31
C SER A 50 -14.87 9.23 19.30
N SER A 51 -15.42 9.95 18.29
CA SER A 51 -16.84 10.29 18.20
C SER A 51 -17.35 10.42 16.77
N ASP A 52 -18.62 10.03 16.54
CA ASP A 52 -19.31 10.12 15.23
C ASP A 52 -19.43 11.54 14.67
N LYS A 53 -19.42 12.56 15.53
CA LYS A 53 -19.46 13.97 15.10
C LYS A 53 -18.22 14.40 14.32
N THR A 54 -17.17 13.61 14.37
CA THR A 54 -15.90 13.89 13.72
C THR A 54 -15.77 13.27 12.35
N LYS A 55 -16.64 12.32 12.00
CA LYS A 55 -16.62 11.61 10.71
C LYS A 55 -17.07 12.47 9.53
N THR A 56 -17.84 13.54 9.78
CA THR A 56 -18.38 14.41 8.72
C THR A 56 -17.52 15.64 8.44
N ALA A 57 -16.49 15.90 9.25
CA ALA A 57 -15.62 17.06 9.08
C ALA A 57 -14.41 16.70 8.20
N MET A 58 -14.11 17.55 7.24
CA MET A 58 -12.93 17.38 6.37
C MET A 58 -11.64 17.48 7.20
N ARG A 59 -10.96 16.37 7.34
CA ARG A 59 -9.70 16.23 8.05
C ARG A 59 -8.66 15.76 7.08
N SER A 60 -7.54 16.43 7.00
CA SER A 60 -6.52 16.10 6.02
C SER A 60 -5.21 15.76 6.72
N ALA A 61 -4.53 14.72 6.26
CA ALA A 61 -3.16 14.43 6.66
C ALA A 61 -2.23 15.55 6.24
N PHE A 62 -2.41 16.03 5.01
CA PHE A 62 -1.66 17.17 4.48
C PHE A 62 -2.62 18.13 3.79
N THR A 63 -2.40 19.42 4.00
CA THR A 63 -3.08 20.47 3.24
C THR A 63 -2.04 21.40 2.65
N ILE A 64 -2.11 21.63 1.34
CA ILE A 64 -1.36 22.64 0.62
C ILE A 64 -2.37 23.67 0.14
N SER A 65 -2.19 24.93 0.50
CA SER A 65 -3.12 26.00 0.15
C SER A 65 -2.39 27.21 -0.46
N THR A 66 -3.05 27.90 -1.37
CA THR A 66 -2.61 29.15 -1.97
C THR A 66 -3.82 30.03 -2.20
N GLY A 67 -3.87 31.20 -1.55
CA GLY A 67 -5.04 32.06 -1.59
C GLY A 67 -6.32 31.32 -1.25
N SER A 68 -7.21 31.21 -2.22
CA SER A 68 -8.49 30.48 -2.09
C SER A 68 -8.43 29.02 -2.53
N ASN A 69 -7.32 28.60 -3.16
CA ASN A 69 -7.18 27.23 -3.66
C ASN A 69 -6.57 26.31 -2.61
N ARG A 70 -6.98 25.05 -2.61
CA ARG A 70 -6.51 24.07 -1.63
C ARG A 70 -6.40 22.69 -2.24
N LEU A 71 -5.37 21.97 -1.82
CA LEU A 71 -5.14 20.57 -2.09
C LEU A 71 -5.16 19.81 -0.75
N HIS A 72 -6.15 18.95 -0.57
CA HIS A 72 -6.33 18.12 0.62
C HIS A 72 -5.87 16.70 0.30
N LEU A 73 -4.77 16.29 0.90
CA LEU A 73 -4.20 14.97 0.69
C LEU A 73 -4.54 14.10 1.89
N LEU A 74 -5.18 12.97 1.64
CA LEU A 74 -5.62 12.00 2.60
C LEU A 74 -6.54 12.58 3.68
N THR A 75 -7.81 12.29 3.54
CA THR A 75 -8.84 12.61 4.55
C THR A 75 -9.13 11.38 5.41
N TYR A 76 -9.92 11.54 6.46
CA TYR A 76 -10.26 10.46 7.38
C TYR A 76 -10.82 9.21 6.69
N ASP A 77 -11.62 9.39 5.66
CA ASP A 77 -12.26 8.31 4.89
C ASP A 77 -11.41 7.86 3.67
N GLY A 78 -10.12 8.11 3.69
CA GLY A 78 -9.19 7.66 2.65
C GLY A 78 -9.39 8.37 1.31
N LYS A 79 -9.74 9.66 1.32
CA LYS A 79 -9.94 10.43 0.11
C LYS A 79 -8.88 11.49 -0.11
N VAL A 80 -8.76 11.90 -1.36
CA VAL A 80 -8.00 13.08 -1.78
C VAL A 80 -8.95 14.05 -2.46
N GLY A 81 -8.86 15.32 -2.11
CA GLY A 81 -9.71 16.35 -2.67
C GLY A 81 -8.95 17.62 -3.02
N TYR A 82 -9.57 18.46 -3.82
CA TYR A 82 -9.08 19.80 -4.10
C TYR A 82 -10.21 20.81 -4.18
N GLY A 83 -9.91 22.07 -3.91
CA GLY A 83 -10.85 23.17 -4.01
C GLY A 83 -10.26 24.33 -4.80
N VAL A 84 -11.09 24.98 -5.60
CA VAL A 84 -10.75 26.15 -6.42
C VAL A 84 -11.63 27.32 -6.02
N ASP A 85 -11.07 28.54 -6.01
CA ASP A 85 -11.79 29.81 -5.77
C ASP A 85 -12.60 29.83 -4.47
N GLY A 86 -12.04 29.30 -3.40
CA GLY A 86 -12.68 29.31 -2.07
C GLY A 86 -13.95 28.44 -1.98
N SER A 87 -14.29 27.72 -3.02
CA SER A 87 -15.49 26.86 -3.09
C SER A 87 -15.36 25.57 -2.26
N THR A 88 -14.53 25.59 -1.22
CA THR A 88 -14.27 24.45 -0.33
C THR A 88 -15.42 24.16 0.64
N LYS A 89 -16.63 24.12 0.15
CA LYS A 89 -17.70 23.49 0.92
C LYS A 89 -17.72 22.00 0.61
N GLY A 90 -16.95 21.28 1.36
CA GLY A 90 -16.90 19.84 1.33
C GLY A 90 -16.00 19.26 0.23
N VAL A 91 -15.41 18.15 0.52
CA VAL A 91 -14.58 17.25 -0.33
C VAL A 91 -15.36 16.72 -1.55
N SER A 92 -16.52 17.26 -1.87
CA SER A 92 -17.56 16.62 -2.68
C SER A 92 -17.43 16.75 -4.18
N LYS A 93 -16.46 17.50 -4.71
CA LYS A 93 -16.48 17.71 -6.17
C LYS A 93 -15.41 16.96 -6.95
N ASN A 94 -14.30 16.59 -6.35
CA ASN A 94 -13.20 15.93 -7.06
C ASN A 94 -12.42 15.02 -6.11
N GLU A 95 -13.11 14.07 -5.48
CA GLU A 95 -12.53 13.12 -4.56
C GLU A 95 -12.09 11.85 -5.29
N ILE A 96 -10.86 11.44 -5.04
CA ILE A 96 -10.43 10.08 -5.36
C ILE A 96 -10.49 9.28 -4.06
N SER A 97 -11.23 8.17 -4.08
CA SER A 97 -11.12 7.17 -3.03
C SER A 97 -9.80 6.43 -3.17
N LEU A 98 -9.04 6.36 -2.09
CA LEU A 98 -7.79 5.60 -2.03
C LEU A 98 -8.02 4.12 -1.67
N GLY A 99 -9.27 3.67 -1.68
CA GLY A 99 -9.65 2.34 -1.27
C GLY A 99 -9.73 2.19 0.25
N ASP A 100 -9.74 0.94 0.70
CA ASP A 100 -9.81 0.61 2.13
C ASP A 100 -8.43 0.76 2.76
N ILE A 101 -8.16 1.95 3.26
CA ILE A 101 -6.98 2.20 4.07
C ILE A 101 -7.25 1.65 5.47
N ALA A 102 -6.43 0.71 5.90
CA ALA A 102 -6.56 0.11 7.23
C ALA A 102 -6.30 1.17 8.32
N ILE A 103 -7.31 1.40 9.16
CA ILE A 103 -7.20 2.29 10.33
C ILE A 103 -6.39 1.56 11.40
N GLY A 104 -5.48 2.28 12.04
CA GLY A 104 -4.58 1.71 13.04
C GLY A 104 -3.33 1.04 12.47
N GLU A 105 -3.19 1.01 11.15
CA GLU A 105 -2.00 0.50 10.47
C GLU A 105 -1.23 1.60 9.74
N TRP A 106 0.08 1.39 9.58
CA TRP A 106 0.90 2.26 8.78
C TRP A 106 0.65 2.05 7.29
N ASN A 107 0.37 3.13 6.59
CA ASN A 107 0.26 3.17 5.14
C ASN A 107 1.29 4.14 4.56
N ALA A 108 1.93 3.75 3.47
CA ALA A 108 2.90 4.58 2.77
C ALA A 108 2.26 5.23 1.55
N PHE A 109 2.40 6.55 1.44
CA PHE A 109 1.81 7.36 0.38
C PHE A 109 2.87 8.04 -0.46
N ALA A 110 2.60 8.15 -1.76
CA ALA A 110 3.28 9.09 -2.65
C ALA A 110 2.23 9.91 -3.41
N PHE A 111 2.30 11.23 -3.23
CA PHE A 111 1.49 12.20 -3.97
C PHE A 111 2.40 12.88 -4.98
N VAL A 112 2.24 12.52 -6.25
CA VAL A 112 3.07 13.00 -7.36
C VAL A 112 2.32 14.11 -8.08
N TYR A 113 2.75 15.35 -7.88
CA TYR A 113 2.23 16.53 -8.55
C TYR A 113 3.05 16.85 -9.77
N LYS A 114 2.39 17.20 -10.86
CA LYS A 114 3.02 17.69 -12.08
C LYS A 114 2.07 18.61 -12.84
N GLU A 115 2.54 19.77 -13.28
CA GLU A 115 1.81 20.65 -14.18
C GLU A 115 1.89 20.11 -15.61
N THR A 116 0.78 20.25 -16.33
CA THR A 116 0.70 19.86 -17.74
C THR A 116 1.05 21.05 -18.63
N ASP A 117 1.60 20.78 -19.80
CA ASP A 117 1.96 21.83 -20.77
C ASP A 117 0.70 22.60 -21.18
N GLY A 118 0.67 23.90 -20.87
CA GLY A 118 -0.49 24.77 -21.17
C GLY A 118 -1.73 24.54 -20.30
N GLY A 119 -1.66 23.62 -19.32
CA GLY A 119 -2.78 23.29 -18.40
C GLY A 119 -2.46 23.56 -16.93
N ASN A 120 -3.33 23.12 -16.05
CA ASN A 120 -3.17 23.17 -14.61
C ASN A 120 -2.31 22.02 -14.05
N GLY A 121 -2.23 21.92 -12.74
CA GLY A 121 -1.59 20.80 -12.07
C GLY A 121 -2.39 19.51 -12.16
N ALA A 122 -1.70 18.38 -12.26
CA ALA A 122 -2.24 17.04 -12.12
C ALA A 122 -1.63 16.35 -10.88
N LEU A 123 -2.37 15.44 -10.27
CA LEU A 123 -1.94 14.70 -9.10
C LEU A 123 -2.12 13.20 -9.34
N THR A 124 -1.05 12.42 -9.22
CA THR A 124 -1.12 10.96 -9.21
C THR A 124 -0.78 10.45 -7.81
N ILE A 125 -1.55 9.47 -7.33
CA ILE A 125 -1.46 8.98 -5.96
C ILE A 125 -1.11 7.49 -5.96
N TYR A 126 -0.12 7.14 -5.14
CA TYR A 126 0.28 5.76 -4.88
C TYR A 126 0.12 5.46 -3.40
N VAL A 127 -0.35 4.27 -3.10
CA VAL A 127 -0.52 3.76 -1.73
C VAL A 127 0.03 2.34 -1.69
N ASN A 128 0.94 2.07 -0.75
CA ASN A 128 1.42 0.72 -0.46
C ASN A 128 1.88 -0.08 -1.70
N GLY A 129 2.56 0.58 -2.63
CA GLY A 129 3.07 -0.04 -3.86
C GLY A 129 2.13 0.03 -5.06
N THR A 130 0.88 0.50 -4.90
CA THR A 130 -0.12 0.49 -5.97
C THR A 130 -0.56 1.91 -6.34
N LYS A 131 -0.80 2.18 -7.64
CA LYS A 131 -1.47 3.41 -8.07
C LYS A 131 -2.93 3.39 -7.62
N ALA A 132 -3.27 4.29 -6.69
CA ALA A 132 -4.62 4.40 -6.14
C ALA A 132 -5.53 5.28 -7.01
N GLY A 133 -4.97 6.32 -7.65
CA GLY A 133 -5.78 7.21 -8.49
C GLY A 133 -5.00 8.34 -9.11
N GLU A 134 -5.74 9.17 -9.86
CA GLU A 134 -5.21 10.34 -10.55
C GLU A 134 -6.28 11.43 -10.66
N ILE A 135 -5.87 12.67 -10.42
CA ILE A 135 -6.64 13.87 -10.77
C ILE A 135 -5.88 14.53 -11.92
N ALA A 136 -6.44 14.49 -13.12
CA ALA A 136 -5.79 15.00 -14.32
C ALA A 136 -5.70 16.53 -14.36
N ASP A 137 -6.60 17.21 -13.65
CA ASP A 137 -6.67 18.67 -13.58
C ASP A 137 -7.23 19.10 -12.20
N ILE A 138 -6.40 19.75 -11.38
CA ILE A 138 -6.82 20.30 -10.09
C ILE A 138 -7.35 21.74 -10.19
N GLY A 139 -7.41 22.31 -11.38
CA GLY A 139 -7.99 23.63 -11.63
C GLY A 139 -7.05 24.81 -11.34
N PHE A 140 -5.83 24.59 -10.89
CA PHE A 140 -4.85 25.65 -10.60
C PHE A 140 -3.41 25.13 -10.73
N LYS A 141 -2.45 26.07 -10.73
CA LYS A 141 -1.01 25.78 -10.69
C LYS A 141 -0.40 26.22 -9.37
N LEU A 142 0.45 25.38 -8.81
CA LEU A 142 1.20 25.74 -7.61
C LEU A 142 2.43 26.60 -7.94
N SER A 143 3.03 26.43 -9.14
CA SER A 143 4.18 27.23 -9.56
C SER A 143 3.87 28.73 -9.76
N GLU A 144 2.61 29.08 -10.01
CA GLU A 144 2.16 30.45 -10.19
C GLU A 144 1.75 31.13 -8.85
N ALA A 145 1.68 30.36 -7.78
CA ALA A 145 1.30 30.85 -6.46
C ALA A 145 2.47 31.50 -5.73
N THR A 146 2.18 32.56 -4.97
CA THR A 146 3.16 33.32 -4.20
C THR A 146 2.97 33.26 -2.68
N ASP A 147 1.94 32.53 -2.23
CA ASP A 147 1.50 32.50 -0.84
C ASP A 147 1.20 31.09 -0.35
N ILE A 148 2.00 30.10 -0.77
CA ILE A 148 1.77 28.72 -0.43
C ILE A 148 2.00 28.49 1.06
N ALA A 149 0.98 27.96 1.72
CA ALA A 149 1.05 27.41 3.07
C ALA A 149 0.78 25.89 3.05
N ALA A 150 1.50 25.16 3.88
CA ALA A 150 1.28 23.73 4.00
C ALA A 150 1.28 23.28 5.46
N THR A 151 0.37 22.36 5.78
CA THR A 151 0.21 21.81 7.14
C THR A 151 0.12 20.29 7.10
N VAL A 152 0.59 19.66 8.18
CA VAL A 152 0.46 18.25 8.48
C VAL A 152 -0.60 18.08 9.55
N ALA A 153 -1.45 17.08 9.41
CA ALA A 153 -2.51 16.70 10.33
C ALA A 153 -3.65 17.72 10.50
N ARG A 154 -3.70 18.77 9.69
CA ARG A 154 -4.73 19.81 9.79
C ARG A 154 -5.16 20.35 8.43
N ASN A 155 -6.44 20.70 8.34
CA ASN A 155 -6.93 21.53 7.25
C ASN A 155 -6.66 23.02 7.54
N VAL A 156 -6.05 23.74 6.60
CA VAL A 156 -5.77 25.18 6.72
C VAL A 156 -7.08 25.95 6.93
N GLY A 157 -7.09 26.83 7.94
CA GLY A 157 -8.25 27.67 8.26
C GLY A 157 -9.38 26.98 9.04
N THR A 158 -9.20 25.74 9.45
CA THR A 158 -10.16 25.02 10.30
C THR A 158 -9.48 24.38 11.51
N ASN A 159 -10.28 24.03 12.52
CA ASN A 159 -9.78 23.33 13.71
C ASN A 159 -9.90 21.79 13.58
N TYR A 160 -10.04 21.27 12.37
CA TYR A 160 -10.21 19.85 12.14
C TYR A 160 -8.86 19.18 11.93
N LEU A 161 -8.49 18.32 12.89
CA LEU A 161 -7.27 17.55 12.88
C LEU A 161 -7.56 16.12 12.42
N LEU A 162 -6.68 15.53 11.62
CA LEU A 162 -6.68 14.09 11.39
C LEU A 162 -5.81 13.44 12.46
N THR A 163 -6.46 12.68 13.35
CA THR A 163 -5.76 11.95 14.42
C THR A 163 -4.96 10.81 13.81
N GLY A 164 -3.72 10.70 14.22
CA GLY A 164 -2.85 9.65 13.70
C GLY A 164 -1.39 9.89 14.03
N GLN A 165 -0.58 9.05 13.43
CA GLN A 165 0.87 9.14 13.49
C GLN A 165 1.41 9.38 12.08
N TYR A 166 2.43 10.23 11.98
CA TYR A 166 3.02 10.68 10.73
C TYR A 166 4.52 10.52 10.82
N ASP A 167 5.12 9.90 9.82
CA ASP A 167 6.56 9.64 9.77
C ASP A 167 7.09 9.73 8.35
N ASN A 168 8.41 9.81 8.21
CA ASN A 168 9.12 9.80 6.94
C ASN A 168 8.55 10.78 5.90
N ILE A 169 8.16 11.99 6.34
CA ILE A 169 7.63 13.02 5.44
C ILE A 169 8.79 13.62 4.62
N VAL A 170 8.76 13.36 3.32
CA VAL A 170 9.79 13.80 2.38
C VAL A 170 9.16 14.49 1.18
N VAL A 171 9.66 15.66 0.82
CA VAL A 171 9.28 16.37 -0.41
C VAL A 171 10.44 16.33 -1.39
N LYS A 172 10.27 15.59 -2.50
CA LYS A 172 11.22 15.58 -3.62
C LYS A 172 10.87 16.70 -4.61
N PRO A 173 11.85 17.44 -5.16
CA PRO A 173 11.58 18.54 -6.09
C PRO A 173 11.19 18.10 -7.50
N THR A 174 10.95 16.82 -7.71
CA THR A 174 10.63 16.21 -9.00
C THR A 174 9.40 15.29 -8.89
N ALA A 175 8.65 15.19 -9.98
CA ALA A 175 7.66 14.14 -10.13
C ALA A 175 8.41 12.81 -10.40
N VAL A 176 8.42 11.91 -9.43
CA VAL A 176 9.04 10.59 -9.60
C VAL A 176 8.25 9.75 -10.59
N SER A 177 8.92 8.80 -11.24
CA SER A 177 8.24 7.87 -12.16
C SER A 177 7.24 6.98 -11.43
N ALA A 178 6.24 6.46 -12.14
CA ALA A 178 5.25 5.52 -11.61
C ALA A 178 5.90 4.32 -10.89
N ARG A 179 6.91 3.72 -11.53
CA ARG A 179 7.67 2.60 -10.95
C ARG A 179 8.40 3.00 -9.67
N SER A 180 9.02 4.18 -9.64
CA SER A 180 9.72 4.65 -8.45
C SER A 180 8.75 4.91 -7.30
N ALA A 181 7.61 5.55 -7.56
CA ALA A 181 6.57 5.81 -6.55
C ALA A 181 6.01 4.50 -5.97
N ALA A 182 5.70 3.54 -6.84
CA ALA A 182 5.20 2.23 -6.42
C ALA A 182 6.23 1.49 -5.56
N ASN A 183 7.46 1.35 -6.03
CA ASN A 183 8.51 0.63 -5.30
C ASN A 183 8.82 1.29 -3.95
N GLU A 184 8.89 2.62 -3.90
CA GLU A 184 9.20 3.33 -2.66
C GLU A 184 8.09 3.20 -1.63
N THR A 185 6.83 3.32 -2.04
CA THR A 185 5.70 3.14 -1.12
C THR A 185 5.55 1.70 -0.65
N ALA A 186 5.84 0.70 -1.48
CA ALA A 186 5.88 -0.71 -1.07
C ALA A 186 6.96 -0.96 -0.01
N ALA A 187 8.20 -0.51 -0.28
CA ALA A 187 9.32 -0.69 0.66
C ALA A 187 9.08 0.01 2.00
N ARG A 188 8.49 1.20 2.01
CA ARG A 188 8.13 1.93 3.23
C ARG A 188 7.07 1.20 4.05
N ARG A 189 6.03 0.67 3.38
CA ARG A 189 4.99 -0.14 4.03
C ARG A 189 5.59 -1.38 4.67
N GLU A 190 6.44 -2.10 3.95
CA GLU A 190 7.13 -3.28 4.46
C GLU A 190 8.00 -2.94 5.69
N ALA A 191 8.75 -1.84 5.65
CA ALA A 191 9.57 -1.42 6.78
C ALA A 191 8.76 -1.10 8.05
N LYS A 192 7.51 -0.62 7.89
CA LYS A 192 6.61 -0.29 9.01
C LYS A 192 5.79 -1.47 9.50
N ASN A 193 5.40 -2.38 8.60
CA ASN A 193 4.49 -3.50 8.90
C ASN A 193 5.05 -4.83 8.33
N PRO A 194 6.24 -5.27 8.69
CA PRO A 194 6.87 -6.43 8.05
C PRO A 194 6.06 -7.72 8.24
N SER A 195 5.44 -7.93 9.39
CA SER A 195 4.61 -9.12 9.65
C SER A 195 3.29 -9.08 8.88
N THR A 196 2.66 -7.91 8.76
CA THR A 196 1.43 -7.73 7.97
C THR A 196 1.71 -8.02 6.49
N VAL A 197 2.79 -7.47 5.93
CA VAL A 197 3.18 -7.70 4.54
C VAL A 197 3.49 -9.17 4.30
N ALA A 198 4.29 -9.81 5.16
CA ALA A 198 4.61 -11.23 5.03
C ALA A 198 3.36 -12.14 5.13
N ARG A 199 2.38 -11.76 5.94
CA ARG A 199 1.09 -12.46 6.06
C ARG A 199 0.25 -12.35 4.79
N GLU A 200 0.20 -11.16 4.19
CA GLU A 200 -0.46 -10.93 2.90
C GLU A 200 0.22 -11.71 1.76
N GLU A 201 1.56 -11.73 1.74
CA GLU A 201 2.35 -12.51 0.78
C GLU A 201 2.02 -14.02 0.88
N LEU A 202 1.97 -14.56 2.10
CA LEU A 202 1.62 -15.97 2.33
C LEU A 202 0.17 -16.27 1.92
N LEU A 203 -0.79 -15.40 2.27
CA LEU A 203 -2.19 -15.53 1.84
C LEU A 203 -2.32 -15.54 0.30
N ALA A 204 -1.64 -14.61 -0.37
CA ALA A 204 -1.62 -14.56 -1.83
C ALA A 204 -1.04 -15.83 -2.44
N LYS A 205 0.04 -16.37 -1.85
CA LYS A 205 0.67 -17.61 -2.31
C LYS A 205 -0.26 -18.82 -2.12
N ILE A 206 -0.92 -18.94 -0.99
CA ILE A 206 -1.94 -19.99 -0.74
C ILE A 206 -3.04 -19.92 -1.80
N ALA A 207 -3.55 -18.72 -2.07
CA ALA A 207 -4.62 -18.54 -3.06
C ALA A 207 -4.15 -18.87 -4.49
N GLU A 208 -2.94 -18.45 -4.86
CA GLU A 208 -2.33 -18.75 -6.16
C GLU A 208 -2.21 -20.26 -6.39
N ILE A 209 -1.64 -21.00 -5.42
CA ILE A 209 -1.43 -22.44 -5.54
C ILE A 209 -2.79 -23.18 -5.60
N ARG A 210 -3.75 -22.80 -4.76
CA ARG A 210 -5.10 -23.40 -4.81
C ARG A 210 -5.79 -23.18 -6.15
N ALA A 211 -5.68 -21.97 -6.71
CA ALA A 211 -6.25 -21.65 -8.01
C ALA A 211 -5.58 -22.46 -9.13
N ALA A 212 -4.25 -22.62 -9.07
CA ALA A 212 -3.50 -23.42 -10.02
C ALA A 212 -3.89 -24.91 -9.94
N LEU A 213 -3.97 -25.48 -8.74
CA LEU A 213 -4.41 -26.87 -8.54
C LEU A 213 -5.84 -27.11 -9.08
N GLN A 214 -6.75 -26.14 -8.88
CA GLN A 214 -8.11 -26.23 -9.42
C GLN A 214 -8.10 -26.19 -10.95
N THR A 215 -7.32 -25.26 -11.54
CA THR A 215 -7.18 -25.17 -13.01
C THR A 215 -6.61 -26.46 -13.60
N ASP A 216 -5.63 -27.05 -12.95
CA ASP A 216 -5.01 -28.31 -13.38
C ASP A 216 -6.02 -29.48 -13.29
N ALA A 217 -6.80 -29.55 -12.21
CA ALA A 217 -7.86 -30.53 -12.07
C ALA A 217 -8.94 -30.38 -13.17
N ASP A 218 -9.34 -29.16 -13.49
CA ASP A 218 -10.31 -28.86 -14.56
C ASP A 218 -9.78 -29.27 -15.94
N ASN A 219 -8.46 -29.24 -16.12
CA ASN A 219 -7.76 -29.69 -17.33
C ASN A 219 -7.46 -31.22 -17.33
N GLY A 220 -7.90 -31.95 -16.31
CA GLY A 220 -7.70 -33.39 -16.19
C GLY A 220 -6.28 -33.80 -15.79
N ILE A 221 -5.49 -32.86 -15.24
CA ILE A 221 -4.17 -33.16 -14.70
C ILE A 221 -4.34 -33.84 -13.34
N VAL A 222 -3.70 -34.99 -13.20
CA VAL A 222 -3.70 -35.78 -11.95
C VAL A 222 -2.31 -35.77 -11.36
N TYR A 223 -2.22 -35.40 -10.09
CA TYR A 223 -0.96 -35.39 -9.35
C TYR A 223 -0.72 -36.68 -8.57
N ALA A 224 0.55 -37.00 -8.34
CA ALA A 224 0.93 -38.16 -7.55
C ALA A 224 0.43 -38.04 -6.10
N THR A 225 -0.17 -39.09 -5.59
CA THR A 225 -0.63 -39.20 -4.19
C THR A 225 0.41 -39.88 -3.29
N ASP A 226 1.31 -40.62 -3.89
CA ASP A 226 2.38 -41.35 -3.21
C ASP A 226 3.72 -41.01 -3.83
N LYS A 227 4.81 -41.13 -3.06
CA LYS A 227 6.17 -40.99 -3.57
C LYS A 227 6.46 -42.10 -4.57
N LEU A 228 6.58 -41.75 -5.84
CA LEU A 228 6.84 -42.67 -6.90
C LEU A 228 8.34 -42.95 -7.01
N GLU A 229 8.66 -44.17 -7.44
CA GLU A 229 10.00 -44.52 -7.83
C GLU A 229 10.45 -43.67 -9.04
N SER A 230 11.73 -43.38 -9.15
CA SER A 230 12.26 -42.48 -10.18
C SER A 230 11.94 -42.88 -11.63
N TRP A 231 11.74 -44.15 -11.89
CA TRP A 231 11.38 -44.70 -13.20
C TRP A 231 9.89 -44.52 -13.56
N GLN A 232 9.04 -44.18 -12.57
CA GLN A 232 7.59 -43.96 -12.79
C GLN A 232 7.32 -42.53 -13.31
N TYR A 233 8.34 -41.66 -13.33
CA TYR A 233 8.22 -40.33 -13.88
C TYR A 233 8.68 -40.25 -15.32
N THR A 234 8.01 -39.43 -16.13
CA THR A 234 8.53 -38.96 -17.39
C THR A 234 9.20 -37.61 -17.15
N GLY A 235 10.51 -37.59 -17.18
CA GLY A 235 11.30 -36.35 -17.07
C GLY A 235 12.42 -36.41 -16.05
N ASN A 236 13.50 -35.71 -16.38
CA ASN A 236 14.80 -35.72 -15.70
C ASN A 236 14.79 -34.84 -14.45
N LYS A 237 13.97 -35.10 -13.46
CA LYS A 237 14.07 -34.41 -12.18
C LYS A 237 14.62 -35.37 -11.13
N SER A 238 15.87 -35.17 -10.78
CA SER A 238 16.51 -35.84 -9.64
C SER A 238 15.97 -35.20 -8.35
N GLY A 239 15.40 -36.01 -7.47
CA GLY A 239 14.97 -35.60 -6.13
C GLY A 239 13.72 -36.31 -5.68
N VAL A 240 13.46 -36.23 -4.38
CA VAL A 240 12.22 -36.70 -3.78
C VAL A 240 11.11 -35.75 -4.27
N ALA A 241 10.18 -36.28 -5.07
CA ALA A 241 9.05 -35.50 -5.55
C ALA A 241 8.05 -35.31 -4.41
N ASP A 242 7.56 -34.11 -4.27
CA ASP A 242 6.45 -33.81 -3.38
C ASP A 242 5.16 -34.44 -3.92
N THR A 243 4.28 -34.83 -3.03
CA THR A 243 2.98 -35.40 -3.35
C THR A 243 1.87 -34.41 -3.11
N LEU A 244 0.72 -34.60 -3.76
CA LEU A 244 -0.44 -33.75 -3.52
C LEU A 244 -0.92 -33.75 -2.06
N PRO A 245 -0.95 -34.88 -1.32
CA PRO A 245 -1.24 -34.88 0.11
C PRO A 245 -0.26 -34.03 0.93
N GLU A 246 1.04 -34.15 0.69
CA GLU A 246 2.07 -33.34 1.40
C GLU A 246 1.88 -31.83 1.15
N LEU A 247 1.57 -31.43 -0.09
CA LEU A 247 1.26 -30.04 -0.40
C LEU A 247 -0.03 -29.56 0.29
N ASN A 248 -1.07 -30.40 0.33
CA ASN A 248 -2.33 -30.07 1.01
C ASN A 248 -2.12 -29.89 2.53
N ASP A 249 -1.29 -30.74 3.14
CA ASP A 249 -0.92 -30.60 4.55
C ASP A 249 -0.14 -29.30 4.79
N ALA A 250 0.78 -28.94 3.90
CA ALA A 250 1.52 -27.67 3.98
C ALA A 250 0.62 -26.44 3.78
N LEU A 251 -0.36 -26.51 2.86
CA LEU A 251 -1.36 -25.44 2.70
C LEU A 251 -2.22 -25.28 3.97
N ALA A 252 -2.62 -26.37 4.61
CA ALA A 252 -3.38 -26.31 5.86
C ALA A 252 -2.54 -25.76 7.03
N ALA A 253 -1.25 -26.13 7.09
CA ALA A 253 -0.32 -25.55 8.06
C ALA A 253 -0.11 -24.04 7.82
N ALA A 254 0.00 -23.62 6.58
CA ALA A 254 0.12 -22.21 6.20
C ALA A 254 -1.14 -21.40 6.55
N ASP A 255 -2.36 -21.95 6.34
CA ASP A 255 -3.60 -21.30 6.82
C ASP A 255 -3.59 -21.10 8.34
N THR A 256 -3.10 -22.09 9.09
CA THR A 256 -3.00 -22.01 10.55
C THR A 256 -2.00 -20.92 10.95
N LEU A 257 -0.85 -20.85 10.27
CA LEU A 257 0.17 -19.85 10.53
C LEU A 257 -0.31 -18.43 10.20
N VAL A 258 -1.08 -18.27 9.13
CA VAL A 258 -1.71 -16.97 8.79
C VAL A 258 -2.67 -16.52 9.88
N ALA A 259 -3.38 -17.42 10.53
CA ALA A 259 -4.33 -17.11 11.60
C ALA A 259 -3.66 -16.87 12.97
N ASP A 260 -2.37 -17.19 13.11
CA ASP A 260 -1.62 -17.00 14.36
C ASP A 260 -1.06 -15.58 14.46
N ASP A 261 -1.59 -14.78 15.37
CA ASP A 261 -1.11 -13.41 15.61
C ASP A 261 0.33 -13.36 16.13
N ALA A 262 0.84 -14.46 16.70
CA ALA A 262 2.21 -14.57 17.20
C ALA A 262 3.22 -14.98 16.12
N ALA A 263 2.77 -15.33 14.91
CA ALA A 263 3.64 -15.74 13.81
C ALA A 263 4.64 -14.63 13.44
N THR A 264 5.92 -14.98 13.36
CA THR A 264 6.97 -14.03 12.99
C THR A 264 7.01 -13.80 11.48
N THR A 265 7.60 -12.69 11.05
CA THR A 265 7.87 -12.40 9.63
C THR A 265 8.66 -13.53 8.96
N GLU A 266 9.64 -14.10 9.69
CA GLU A 266 10.48 -15.18 9.19
C GLU A 266 9.69 -16.49 9.00
N ASP A 267 8.82 -16.84 9.96
CA ASP A 267 7.95 -18.02 9.84
C ASP A 267 7.02 -17.91 8.62
N LEU A 268 6.38 -16.76 8.45
CA LEU A 268 5.46 -16.50 7.34
C LEU A 268 6.15 -16.59 5.97
N ARG A 269 7.33 -15.99 5.82
CA ARG A 269 8.11 -16.04 4.57
C ARG A 269 8.70 -17.42 4.30
N SER A 270 9.14 -18.11 5.34
CA SER A 270 9.62 -19.49 5.23
C SER A 270 8.51 -20.42 4.75
N ALA A 271 7.30 -20.26 5.27
CA ALA A 271 6.13 -21.02 4.82
C ALA A 271 5.79 -20.74 3.35
N ALA A 272 5.81 -19.48 2.91
CA ALA A 272 5.56 -19.12 1.52
C ALA A 272 6.60 -19.76 0.57
N SER A 273 7.89 -19.72 0.95
CA SER A 273 8.97 -20.33 0.18
C SER A 273 8.87 -21.86 0.14
N ALA A 274 8.46 -22.49 1.25
CA ALA A 274 8.23 -23.92 1.31
C ALA A 274 7.09 -24.36 0.38
N LEU A 275 5.98 -23.61 0.37
CA LEU A 275 4.85 -23.86 -0.54
C LEU A 275 5.26 -23.75 -2.01
N ASP A 276 6.04 -22.75 -2.40
CA ASP A 276 6.58 -22.63 -3.76
C ASP A 276 7.41 -23.85 -4.15
N SER A 277 8.30 -24.29 -3.25
CA SER A 277 9.19 -25.43 -3.48
C SER A 277 8.40 -26.72 -3.63
N GLN A 278 7.41 -26.96 -2.77
CA GLN A 278 6.58 -28.16 -2.81
C GLN A 278 5.67 -28.17 -4.04
N TYR A 279 5.03 -27.05 -4.38
CA TYR A 279 4.23 -26.96 -5.61
C TYR A 279 5.06 -27.21 -6.86
N ALA A 280 6.27 -26.60 -6.94
CA ALA A 280 7.21 -26.86 -8.04
C ALA A 280 7.71 -28.33 -8.07
N GLY A 281 7.69 -29.01 -6.96
CA GLY A 281 8.08 -30.42 -6.81
C GLY A 281 7.03 -31.43 -7.23
N LEU A 282 5.74 -31.01 -7.33
CA LEU A 282 4.64 -31.93 -7.69
C LEU A 282 4.89 -32.65 -9.01
N ARG A 283 4.46 -33.92 -9.06
CA ARG A 283 4.53 -34.78 -10.23
C ARG A 283 3.15 -35.11 -10.73
N THR A 284 2.97 -34.99 -12.03
CA THR A 284 1.72 -35.37 -12.69
C THR A 284 1.71 -36.88 -13.04
N LEU A 285 0.55 -37.49 -12.83
CA LEU A 285 0.22 -38.79 -13.39
C LEU A 285 -0.63 -38.47 -14.64
N PRO A 286 -0.38 -38.84 -15.77
CA PRO A 286 -0.39 -40.12 -16.43
C PRO A 286 0.69 -40.26 -17.49
N GLU A 287 1.69 -39.52 -17.41
CA GLU A 287 2.87 -39.87 -18.18
C GLU A 287 3.56 -41.07 -17.47
N THR A 288 2.79 -41.92 -16.85
CA THR A 288 3.25 -43.20 -16.37
C THR A 288 3.72 -43.96 -17.58
N ASN A 289 5.01 -44.19 -17.64
CA ASN A 289 5.59 -45.13 -18.57
C ASN A 289 5.00 -46.50 -18.25
N THR A 290 3.94 -46.92 -18.94
CA THR A 290 3.30 -48.22 -18.78
C THR A 290 4.12 -49.39 -19.34
N SER A 291 5.30 -49.10 -19.89
CA SER A 291 6.29 -50.12 -20.21
C SER A 291 6.98 -50.56 -18.94
N ILE A 292 6.44 -51.62 -18.31
CA ILE A 292 7.12 -52.37 -17.26
C ILE A 292 8.45 -52.87 -17.84
N PRO A 293 9.61 -52.47 -17.33
CA PRO A 293 10.87 -53.08 -17.76
C PRO A 293 10.89 -54.51 -17.23
N GLY A 294 10.70 -55.47 -18.07
CA GLY A 294 11.02 -56.86 -17.77
C GLY A 294 9.84 -57.81 -17.43
N THR A 295 8.93 -58.02 -18.35
CA THR A 295 8.24 -59.30 -18.48
C THR A 295 8.51 -59.88 -19.86
#